data_085d00f2d68832ae732603e6d9df0e9d
#
_entry.id   085d00f2d68832ae732603e6d9df0e9d
#
_cell.length_a   1.000
_cell.length_b   1.000
_cell.length_c   1.000
_cell.angle_alpha   90.00
_cell.angle_beta   90.00
_cell.angle_gamma   90.00
#
_symmetry.space_group_name_H-M   'P 1'
#
loop_
_entity.id
_entity.type
_entity.pdbx_description
1 polymer ?
#
loop_
_entity_poly.entity_id
_entity_poly.type
_entity_poly.pdbx_seq_one_letter_code
_entity_poly.pdbx_strand_id
1 'polypeptide(L)'
;MEFDIFLGVAALVIAAVLTWCILRFFFAPRRGGARATLHDGVQQATITVRGGYSPDIVTMQAGIPITLRFDRKETGECTSHVVFPDLGTDTMLPGNEITEMSLPPLPAGDYPFACGMNMVHGLLRVEGETDSATKPDDGTASTGTAIPAGTPRMSAADALLAERQEAEERPQE
;
A
#
# COMPACT_ATOMS: atom_id res chain seq x y z
N MET A 1 -54.95 -15.38 23.86
CA MET A 1 -54.22 -16.36 23.05
C MET A 1 -53.76 -15.81 21.70
N GLU A 2 -54.61 -15.13 20.93
CA GLU A 2 -54.17 -14.51 19.63
C GLU A 2 -53.21 -13.34 19.82
N PHE A 3 -53.43 -12.50 20.83
CA PHE A 3 -52.58 -11.34 21.13
C PHE A 3 -51.19 -11.73 21.56
N ASP A 4 -51.04 -12.79 22.33
CA ASP A 4 -49.72 -13.28 22.80
C ASP A 4 -48.91 -13.89 21.65
N ILE A 5 -49.56 -14.55 20.70
CA ILE A 5 -48.93 -15.08 19.50
C ILE A 5 -48.44 -13.92 18.61
N PHE A 6 -49.24 -12.87 18.47
CA PHE A 6 -48.90 -11.69 17.67
C PHE A 6 -47.67 -10.97 18.27
N LEU A 7 -47.64 -10.83 19.60
CA LEU A 7 -46.54 -10.21 20.32
C LEU A 7 -45.25 -11.03 20.18
N GLY A 8 -45.38 -12.34 20.23
CA GLY A 8 -44.24 -13.26 20.06
C GLY A 8 -43.64 -13.22 18.66
N VAL A 9 -44.48 -13.19 17.63
CA VAL A 9 -44.05 -13.06 16.23
C VAL A 9 -43.38 -11.70 15.99
N ALA A 10 -43.95 -10.62 16.50
CA ALA A 10 -43.37 -9.28 16.38
C ALA A 10 -42.00 -9.19 17.03
N ALA A 11 -41.82 -9.77 18.22
CA ALA A 11 -40.52 -9.83 18.91
C ALA A 11 -39.47 -10.62 18.12
N LEU A 12 -39.86 -11.75 17.52
CA LEU A 12 -38.99 -12.56 16.66
C LEU A 12 -38.53 -11.81 15.41
N VAL A 13 -39.43 -11.08 14.76
CA VAL A 13 -39.10 -10.26 13.58
C VAL A 13 -38.14 -9.15 13.94
N ILE A 14 -38.37 -8.44 15.05
CA ILE A 14 -37.48 -7.36 15.51
C ILE A 14 -36.09 -7.93 15.84
N ALA A 15 -36.01 -9.07 16.54
CA ALA A 15 -34.75 -9.73 16.84
C ALA A 15 -33.99 -10.15 15.56
N ALA A 16 -34.69 -10.69 14.58
CA ALA A 16 -34.10 -11.08 13.30
C ALA A 16 -33.57 -9.87 12.52
N VAL A 17 -34.32 -8.76 12.47
CA VAL A 17 -33.89 -7.52 11.82
C VAL A 17 -32.67 -6.92 12.52
N LEU A 18 -32.67 -6.86 13.86
CA LEU A 18 -31.52 -6.35 14.62
C LEU A 18 -30.28 -7.24 14.41
N THR A 19 -30.44 -8.54 14.44
CA THR A 19 -29.33 -9.47 14.18
C THR A 19 -28.79 -9.30 12.76
N TRP A 20 -29.68 -9.17 11.76
CA TRP A 20 -29.28 -8.93 10.39
C TRP A 20 -28.56 -7.58 10.22
N CYS A 21 -29.03 -6.51 10.86
CA CYS A 21 -28.36 -5.20 10.86
C CYS A 21 -26.98 -5.26 11.50
N ILE A 22 -26.84 -5.96 12.63
CA ILE A 22 -25.56 -6.14 13.31
C ILE A 22 -24.60 -6.92 12.43
N LEU A 23 -25.04 -8.07 11.88
CA LEU A 23 -24.23 -8.87 10.98
C LEU A 23 -23.82 -8.07 9.74
N ARG A 24 -24.74 -7.34 9.14
CA ARG A 24 -24.42 -6.50 7.98
C ARG A 24 -23.44 -5.38 8.33
N PHE A 25 -23.52 -4.80 9.50
CA PHE A 25 -22.62 -3.74 9.93
C PHE A 25 -21.23 -4.26 10.22
N PHE A 26 -21.11 -5.42 10.89
CA PHE A 26 -19.83 -6.01 11.27
C PHE A 26 -19.17 -6.83 10.15
N PHE A 27 -19.98 -7.54 9.33
CA PHE A 27 -19.49 -8.39 8.25
C PHE A 27 -19.66 -7.75 6.86
N ALA A 28 -20.24 -6.54 6.77
CA ALA A 28 -20.15 -5.80 5.51
C ALA A 28 -18.66 -5.66 5.16
N PRO A 29 -18.22 -6.14 3.98
CA PRO A 29 -16.84 -5.99 3.59
C PRO A 29 -16.55 -4.49 3.65
N ARG A 30 -15.69 -4.10 4.59
CA ARG A 30 -15.10 -2.77 4.53
C ARG A 30 -14.44 -2.72 3.17
N ARG A 31 -14.93 -1.88 2.29
CA ARG A 31 -14.32 -1.65 1.00
C ARG A 31 -12.99 -0.93 1.25
N GLY A 32 -12.06 -1.66 1.84
CA GLY A 32 -10.68 -1.31 1.92
C GLY A 32 -10.08 -1.59 0.55
N GLY A 33 -9.87 -0.53 -0.21
CA GLY A 33 -9.27 -0.60 -1.52
C GLY A 33 -10.20 -0.05 -2.61
N ALA A 34 -9.88 1.13 -3.13
CA ALA A 34 -10.42 1.59 -4.39
C ALA A 34 -9.49 1.10 -5.50
N ARG A 35 -10.07 0.56 -6.57
CA ARG A 35 -9.36 0.41 -7.83
C ARG A 35 -9.34 1.74 -8.55
N ALA A 36 -8.19 2.07 -9.12
CA ALA A 36 -8.06 3.23 -9.97
C ALA A 36 -8.97 3.13 -11.19
N THR A 37 -9.43 4.27 -11.65
CA THR A 37 -10.11 4.40 -12.93
C THR A 37 -9.10 4.83 -13.98
N LEU A 38 -9.12 4.17 -15.13
CA LEU A 38 -8.29 4.56 -16.27
C LEU A 38 -8.98 5.68 -17.04
N HIS A 39 -8.32 6.82 -17.16
CA HIS A 39 -8.79 7.96 -17.93
C HIS A 39 -7.64 8.47 -18.82
N ASP A 40 -7.86 8.51 -20.14
CA ASP A 40 -6.87 8.98 -21.12
C ASP A 40 -5.46 8.32 -20.99
N GLY A 41 -5.41 7.04 -20.67
CA GLY A 41 -4.15 6.33 -20.49
C GLY A 41 -3.43 6.58 -19.17
N VAL A 42 -4.05 7.30 -18.24
CA VAL A 42 -3.55 7.57 -16.88
C VAL A 42 -4.50 6.95 -15.87
N GLN A 43 -3.97 6.28 -14.88
CA GLN A 43 -4.75 5.76 -13.77
C GLN A 43 -4.99 6.86 -12.74
N GLN A 44 -6.25 7.04 -12.35
CA GLN A 44 -6.63 8.04 -11.35
C GLN A 44 -7.31 7.38 -10.16
N ALA A 45 -6.96 7.82 -8.96
CA ALA A 45 -7.68 7.50 -7.74
C ALA A 45 -7.78 8.72 -6.84
N THR A 46 -8.92 8.82 -6.16
CA THR A 46 -9.16 9.89 -5.18
C THR A 46 -9.11 9.30 -3.78
N ILE A 47 -8.32 9.92 -2.92
CA ILE A 47 -8.14 9.56 -1.52
C ILE A 47 -8.65 10.73 -0.68
N THR A 48 -9.70 10.50 0.09
CA THR A 48 -10.20 11.50 1.04
C THR A 48 -9.33 11.47 2.31
N VAL A 49 -8.87 12.63 2.74
CA VAL A 49 -8.04 12.80 3.94
C VAL A 49 -8.86 13.48 5.02
N ARG A 50 -9.26 12.70 6.04
CA ARG A 50 -10.03 13.18 7.20
C ARG A 50 -9.76 12.28 8.41
N GLY A 51 -8.85 12.69 9.27
CA GLY A 51 -8.38 11.89 10.39
C GLY A 51 -7.67 10.59 9.97
N GLY A 52 -7.45 10.41 8.66
CA GLY A 52 -6.89 9.24 8.01
C GLY A 52 -7.09 9.28 6.52
N TYR A 53 -6.61 8.25 5.82
CA TYR A 53 -6.80 8.07 4.39
C TYR A 53 -8.00 7.16 4.10
N SER A 54 -8.86 7.56 3.18
CA SER A 54 -10.01 6.77 2.75
C SER A 54 -10.19 6.84 1.23
N PRO A 55 -10.00 5.75 0.51
CA PRO A 55 -9.53 4.44 0.98
C PRO A 55 -8.09 4.48 1.49
N ASP A 56 -7.76 3.60 2.41
CA ASP A 56 -6.41 3.39 2.95
C ASP A 56 -5.53 2.52 2.04
N ILE A 57 -6.16 1.70 1.19
CA ILE A 57 -5.50 0.90 0.16
C ILE A 57 -6.04 1.31 -1.20
N VAL A 58 -5.13 1.63 -2.12
CA VAL A 58 -5.45 1.94 -3.51
C VAL A 58 -4.74 0.95 -4.43
N THR A 59 -5.50 0.29 -5.31
CA THR A 59 -4.94 -0.68 -6.25
C THR A 59 -4.83 -0.07 -7.64
N MET A 60 -3.64 -0.14 -8.22
CA MET A 60 -3.25 0.34 -9.55
C MET A 60 -2.67 -0.79 -10.40
N GLN A 61 -2.51 -0.55 -11.69
CA GLN A 61 -1.83 -1.47 -12.61
C GLN A 61 -0.40 -1.01 -12.87
N ALA A 62 0.53 -1.96 -12.97
CA ALA A 62 1.93 -1.68 -13.28
C ALA A 62 2.10 -1.11 -14.71
N GLY A 63 3.12 -0.28 -14.87
CA GLY A 63 3.50 0.24 -16.18
C GLY A 63 2.62 1.35 -16.74
N ILE A 64 1.62 1.81 -16.00
CA ILE A 64 0.72 2.90 -16.41
C ILE A 64 0.95 4.12 -15.52
N PRO A 65 1.05 5.34 -16.05
CA PRO A 65 1.17 6.56 -15.25
C PRO A 65 0.02 6.70 -14.26
N ILE A 66 0.30 7.24 -13.09
CA ILE A 66 -0.62 7.33 -11.96
C ILE A 66 -0.85 8.79 -11.57
N THR A 67 -2.10 9.17 -11.36
CA THR A 67 -2.48 10.44 -10.73
C THR A 67 -3.28 10.15 -9.46
N LEU A 68 -2.72 10.49 -8.31
CA LEU A 68 -3.39 10.44 -7.03
C LEU A 68 -3.98 11.81 -6.71
N ARG A 69 -5.26 11.85 -6.36
CA ARG A 69 -5.96 13.05 -5.92
C ARG A 69 -6.25 12.94 -4.44
N PHE A 70 -5.59 13.75 -3.65
CA PHE A 70 -5.81 13.84 -2.21
C PHE A 70 -6.83 14.95 -1.93
N ASP A 71 -8.05 14.56 -1.58
CA ASP A 71 -9.13 15.48 -1.20
C ASP A 71 -9.10 15.66 0.31
N ARG A 72 -8.40 16.66 0.79
CA ARG A 72 -8.27 16.94 2.21
C ARG A 72 -9.46 17.70 2.75
N LYS A 73 -10.18 17.12 3.71
CA LYS A 73 -11.40 17.67 4.34
C LYS A 73 -11.16 18.17 5.77
N GLU A 74 -9.93 18.49 6.10
CA GLU A 74 -9.52 18.93 7.42
C GLU A 74 -8.37 19.91 7.34
N THR A 75 -8.06 20.57 8.47
CA THR A 75 -6.98 21.56 8.58
C THR A 75 -5.92 21.16 9.63
N GLY A 76 -6.05 19.97 10.23
CA GLY A 76 -5.11 19.49 11.25
C GLY A 76 -3.70 19.29 10.70
N GLU A 77 -2.67 19.65 11.44
CA GLU A 77 -1.27 19.58 10.97
C GLU A 77 -0.79 18.16 10.68
N CYS A 78 -1.35 17.15 11.35
CA CYS A 78 -0.91 15.76 11.20
C CYS A 78 -0.95 15.27 9.75
N THR A 79 -1.99 15.63 9.00
CA THR A 79 -2.20 15.19 7.62
C THR A 79 -1.87 16.28 6.59
N SER A 80 -1.08 17.28 6.97
CA SER A 80 -0.66 18.37 6.08
C SER A 80 0.33 17.93 5.00
N HIS A 81 0.96 16.79 5.18
CA HIS A 81 1.89 16.19 4.22
C HIS A 81 1.56 14.72 3.99
N VAL A 82 1.80 14.26 2.77
CA VAL A 82 1.85 12.85 2.42
C VAL A 82 3.25 12.50 1.93
N VAL A 83 3.81 11.46 2.51
CA VAL A 83 5.17 11.00 2.23
C VAL A 83 5.13 9.58 1.68
N PHE A 84 5.78 9.36 0.56
CA PHE A 84 6.07 8.06 -0.04
C PHE A 84 7.56 7.77 0.12
N PRO A 85 8.00 7.06 1.17
CA PRO A 85 9.42 6.85 1.44
C PRO A 85 10.14 6.14 0.29
N ASP A 86 9.52 5.11 -0.29
CA ASP A 86 10.10 4.31 -1.36
C ASP A 86 10.24 5.07 -2.69
N LEU A 87 9.48 6.15 -2.86
CA LEU A 87 9.53 7.02 -4.03
C LEU A 87 10.30 8.32 -3.78
N GLY A 88 10.74 8.55 -2.55
CA GLY A 88 11.41 9.79 -2.14
C GLY A 88 10.55 11.05 -2.36
N THR A 89 9.23 10.90 -2.28
CA THR A 89 8.29 12.00 -2.57
C THR A 89 7.60 12.45 -1.28
N ASP A 90 7.63 13.76 -1.04
CA ASP A 90 6.88 14.44 0.02
C ASP A 90 6.06 15.57 -0.62
N THR A 91 4.76 15.57 -0.37
CA THR A 91 3.83 16.54 -0.95
C THR A 91 2.98 17.17 0.13
N MET A 92 2.94 18.51 0.14
CA MET A 92 2.06 19.27 1.02
C MET A 92 0.61 19.17 0.53
N LEU A 93 -0.29 18.93 1.47
CA LEU A 93 -1.73 18.87 1.24
C LEU A 93 -2.38 20.06 1.96
N PRO A 94 -2.74 21.14 1.26
CA PRO A 94 -3.47 22.27 1.86
C PRO A 94 -4.82 21.84 2.43
N GLY A 95 -5.25 22.47 3.53
CA GLY A 95 -6.52 22.12 4.18
C GLY A 95 -7.73 22.47 3.34
N ASN A 96 -8.71 21.59 3.28
CA ASN A 96 -9.95 21.72 2.53
C ASN A 96 -9.77 21.92 1.01
N GLU A 97 -8.68 21.41 0.47
CA GLU A 97 -8.34 21.47 -0.95
C GLU A 97 -8.07 20.07 -1.52
N ILE A 98 -8.10 20.01 -2.86
CA ILE A 98 -7.72 18.81 -3.60
C ILE A 98 -6.32 19.04 -4.16
N THR A 99 -5.38 18.18 -3.79
CA THR A 99 -4.03 18.18 -4.32
C THR A 99 -3.84 17.00 -5.25
N GLU A 100 -3.34 17.22 -6.45
CA GLU A 100 -3.02 16.17 -7.41
C GLU A 100 -1.51 15.87 -7.38
N MET A 101 -1.19 14.60 -7.28
CA MET A 101 0.17 14.08 -7.34
C MET A 101 0.28 13.13 -8.52
N SER A 102 1.21 13.44 -9.43
CA SER A 102 1.51 12.57 -10.58
C SER A 102 2.73 11.72 -10.27
N LEU A 103 2.60 10.42 -10.47
CA LEU A 103 3.68 9.44 -10.32
C LEU A 103 3.97 8.80 -11.68
N PRO A 104 5.25 8.51 -11.96
CA PRO A 104 5.61 7.77 -13.17
C PRO A 104 5.01 6.36 -13.15
N PRO A 105 5.03 5.64 -14.26
CA PRO A 105 4.72 4.23 -14.27
C PRO A 105 5.58 3.49 -13.24
N LEU A 106 4.93 2.75 -12.34
CA LEU A 106 5.60 2.00 -11.29
C LEU A 106 5.61 0.51 -11.63
N PRO A 107 6.65 -0.25 -11.23
CA PRO A 107 6.62 -1.70 -11.28
C PRO A 107 5.61 -2.26 -10.26
N ALA A 108 5.22 -3.52 -10.44
CA ALA A 108 4.36 -4.21 -9.48
C ALA A 108 5.03 -4.28 -8.11
N GLY A 109 4.28 -3.94 -7.07
CA GLY A 109 4.77 -3.87 -5.70
C GLY A 109 3.82 -3.13 -4.77
N ASP A 110 4.13 -3.14 -3.50
CA ASP A 110 3.42 -2.43 -2.45
C ASP A 110 4.25 -1.20 -2.04
N TYR A 111 3.67 -0.02 -2.21
CA TYR A 111 4.28 1.28 -1.91
C TYR A 111 3.54 1.93 -0.74
N PRO A 112 4.04 1.77 0.48
CA PRO A 112 3.45 2.39 1.65
C PRO A 112 3.61 3.91 1.60
N PHE A 113 2.59 4.62 2.07
CA PHE A 113 2.66 6.06 2.28
C PHE A 113 2.11 6.44 3.66
N ALA A 114 2.57 7.54 4.18
CA ALA A 114 2.17 8.01 5.50
C ALA A 114 2.02 9.53 5.54
N CYS A 115 1.39 10.03 6.62
CA CYS A 115 1.43 11.45 6.91
C CYS A 115 2.82 11.89 7.40
N GLY A 116 3.13 13.19 7.32
CA GLY A 116 4.42 13.72 7.75
C GLY A 116 4.84 13.35 9.17
N MET A 117 3.89 13.08 10.07
CA MET A 117 4.15 12.64 11.45
C MET A 117 4.16 11.11 11.60
N ASN A 118 4.02 10.36 10.52
CA ASN A 118 4.02 8.90 10.48
C ASN A 118 2.96 8.22 11.40
N MET A 119 1.85 8.90 11.65
CA MET A 119 0.76 8.37 12.49
C MET A 119 -0.39 7.77 11.68
N VAL A 120 -0.58 8.22 10.45
CA VAL A 120 -1.62 7.75 9.53
C VAL A 120 -0.94 7.14 8.31
N HIS A 121 -1.34 5.93 7.96
CA HIS A 121 -0.73 5.16 6.89
C HIS A 121 -1.73 4.79 5.82
N GLY A 122 -1.24 4.63 4.61
CA GLY A 122 -1.97 4.05 3.48
C GLY A 122 -1.04 3.19 2.64
N LEU A 123 -1.62 2.51 1.67
CA LEU A 123 -0.90 1.59 0.79
C LEU A 123 -1.33 1.81 -0.66
N LEU A 124 -0.38 2.11 -1.51
CA LEU A 124 -0.55 2.05 -2.96
C LEU A 124 -0.07 0.67 -3.43
N ARG A 125 -0.99 -0.20 -3.79
CA ARG A 125 -0.70 -1.52 -4.34
C ARG A 125 -0.70 -1.45 -5.85
N VAL A 126 0.42 -1.75 -6.45
CA VAL A 126 0.57 -1.82 -7.91
C VAL A 126 0.57 -3.27 -8.33
N GLU A 127 -0.53 -3.70 -8.98
CA GLU A 127 -0.69 -5.04 -9.52
C GLU A 127 -0.19 -5.06 -10.98
N GLY A 128 0.57 -6.07 -11.32
CA GLY A 128 1.02 -6.33 -12.69
C GLY A 128 0.96 -7.81 -12.95
N GLU A 129 0.94 -8.21 -14.20
CA GLU A 129 1.33 -9.56 -14.56
C GLU A 129 2.84 -9.69 -14.28
N THR A 130 3.18 -9.86 -13.02
CA THR A 130 4.44 -10.51 -12.69
C THR A 130 4.14 -12.00 -12.73
N ASP A 131 4.84 -12.72 -13.59
CA ASP A 131 4.98 -14.16 -13.50
C ASP A 131 5.06 -14.55 -12.01
N SER A 132 4.12 -15.39 -11.62
CA SER A 132 4.05 -16.00 -10.31
C SER A 132 5.39 -16.64 -9.96
N ALA A 133 6.20 -15.97 -9.16
CA ALA A 133 7.30 -16.63 -8.50
C ALA A 133 7.63 -15.91 -7.21
N THR A 134 7.16 -16.55 -6.17
CA THR A 134 7.76 -16.69 -4.84
C THR A 134 6.97 -16.04 -3.72
N LYS A 135 5.91 -16.75 -3.34
CA LYS A 135 5.52 -16.87 -1.94
C LYS A 135 6.67 -17.63 -1.24
N PRO A 136 7.27 -17.11 -0.17
CA PRO A 136 8.07 -17.95 0.71
C PRO A 136 7.11 -18.88 1.45
N ASP A 137 7.02 -20.11 1.01
CA ASP A 137 6.41 -21.18 1.78
C ASP A 137 7.37 -21.53 2.90
N ASP A 138 6.91 -21.26 4.14
CA ASP A 138 7.55 -21.74 5.34
C ASP A 138 7.36 -23.25 5.45
N GLY A 139 8.47 -23.94 5.57
CA GLY A 139 8.51 -25.25 6.20
C GLY A 139 8.49 -26.49 5.33
N THR A 140 9.59 -27.11 5.16
CA THR A 140 9.91 -28.44 5.67
C THR A 140 11.11 -29.05 4.97
N ALA A 141 12.01 -29.50 5.79
CA ALA A 141 13.24 -30.22 5.47
C ALA A 141 13.06 -31.41 4.53
N SER A 142 14.00 -31.67 3.64
CA SER A 142 14.74 -32.95 3.59
C SER A 142 15.77 -33.02 2.46
N THR A 143 16.99 -33.21 2.89
CA THR A 143 18.02 -34.12 2.38
C THR A 143 18.40 -34.17 0.90
N GLY A 144 19.61 -33.77 0.64
CA GLY A 144 20.52 -34.63 -0.15
C GLY A 144 21.05 -34.10 -1.46
N THR A 145 22.35 -33.85 -1.45
CA THR A 145 23.33 -34.23 -2.48
C THR A 145 23.82 -33.21 -3.51
N ALA A 146 25.08 -32.88 -3.29
CA ALA A 146 26.15 -32.61 -4.26
C ALA A 146 26.28 -31.21 -4.89
N ILE A 147 27.38 -30.61 -4.49
CA ILE A 147 28.17 -29.48 -5.05
C ILE A 147 28.73 -29.89 -6.42
N PRO A 148 28.89 -28.92 -7.37
CA PRO A 148 30.27 -28.53 -7.62
C PRO A 148 30.52 -27.02 -7.54
N ALA A 149 31.76 -26.76 -7.14
CA ALA A 149 32.44 -25.52 -6.90
C ALA A 149 32.55 -24.60 -8.13
N GLY A 150 32.60 -23.28 -7.82
CA GLY A 150 33.37 -22.39 -8.67
C GLY A 150 32.74 -21.04 -8.95
N THR A 151 32.96 -20.08 -8.10
CA THR A 151 33.56 -18.76 -8.34
C THR A 151 33.34 -17.87 -7.12
N PRO A 152 34.34 -17.25 -6.53
CA PRO A 152 34.16 -16.34 -5.41
C PRO A 152 33.52 -15.04 -5.88
N ARG A 153 32.36 -14.75 -5.36
CA ARG A 153 31.75 -13.42 -5.44
C ARG A 153 32.56 -12.50 -4.56
N MET A 154 33.36 -11.63 -5.19
CA MET A 154 34.00 -10.53 -4.47
C MET A 154 32.97 -9.68 -3.80
N SER A 155 33.11 -9.49 -2.50
CA SER A 155 32.26 -8.61 -1.69
C SER A 155 32.48 -7.16 -2.12
N ALA A 156 31.42 -6.35 -2.06
CA ALA A 156 31.49 -4.91 -2.33
C ALA A 156 32.56 -4.19 -1.45
N ALA A 157 32.90 -4.78 -0.32
CA ALA A 157 33.97 -4.30 0.56
C ALA A 157 35.39 -4.53 -0.04
N ASP A 158 35.57 -5.63 -0.78
CA ASP A 158 36.88 -5.94 -1.42
C ASP A 158 37.11 -5.03 -2.66
N ALA A 159 36.04 -4.63 -3.34
CA ALA A 159 36.12 -3.69 -4.45
C ALA A 159 36.51 -2.27 -3.99
N LEU A 160 35.99 -1.81 -2.85
CA LEU A 160 36.35 -0.52 -2.26
C LEU A 160 37.78 -0.44 -1.74
N LEU A 161 38.34 -1.59 -1.29
CA LEU A 161 39.72 -1.65 -0.85
C LEU A 161 40.71 -1.64 -2.02
N ALA A 162 40.33 -2.24 -3.15
CA ALA A 162 41.15 -2.22 -4.36
C ALA A 162 41.22 -0.80 -4.97
N GLU A 163 40.10 -0.07 -5.00
CA GLU A 163 40.08 1.32 -5.50
C GLU A 163 40.92 2.28 -4.65
N ARG A 164 40.99 2.03 -3.37
CA ARG A 164 41.78 2.86 -2.44
C ARG A 164 43.27 2.66 -2.60
N GLN A 165 43.72 1.46 -2.96
CA GLN A 165 45.14 1.16 -3.21
C GLN A 165 45.64 1.76 -4.52
N GLU A 166 44.81 1.81 -5.56
CA GLU A 166 45.15 2.46 -6.85
C GLU A 166 45.24 3.99 -6.76
N ALA A 167 44.52 4.60 -5.81
CA ALA A 167 44.56 6.05 -5.59
C ALA A 167 45.84 6.49 -4.85
N GLU A 168 46.47 5.61 -4.08
CA GLU A 168 47.65 5.93 -3.27
C GLU A 168 49.00 5.71 -4.02
N GLU A 169 48.94 5.00 -5.17
CA GLU A 169 50.14 4.66 -5.97
C GLU A 169 50.35 5.59 -7.18
N ARG A 170 49.56 6.69 -7.27
CA ARG A 170 49.75 7.67 -8.36
C ARG A 170 50.87 8.66 -8.01
N PRO A 171 52.06 8.62 -8.68
CA PRO A 171 53.12 9.59 -8.43
C PRO A 171 52.69 10.99 -8.82
N GLN A 172 52.99 11.95 -7.97
CA GLN A 172 52.87 13.37 -8.25
C GLN A 172 54.00 13.77 -9.20
N GLU A 173 53.65 14.10 -10.45
CA GLU A 173 54.48 14.93 -11.36
C GLU A 173 53.83 16.30 -11.52
#